data_b5027d7309cfe21de4202a9a220a75bb
#
_entry.id   b5027d7309cfe21de4202a9a220a75bb
#
_cell.length_a   1.000
_cell.length_b   1.000
_cell.length_c   1.000
_cell.angle_alpha   90.00
_cell.angle_beta   90.00
_cell.angle_gamma   90.00
#
_symmetry.space_group_name_H-M   'P 1'
#
loop_
_entity.id
_entity.type
_entity.pdbx_description
1 polymer ?
#
loop_
_entity_poly.entity_id
_entity_poly.type
_entity_poly.pdbx_seq_one_letter_code
_entity_poly.pdbx_strand_id
1 'polypeptide(L)'
;MSIESPLNQIAGVDSEQASKGSNRRTFLKNTGLVSAAGATLTSAVLSGRAVHASADETLKIGLVGCGGRGTGAAADALQADSNSKIVALADLFPDRLEQCRKLLSRQFKERFSATEETCFSGLDGYKKLIDSGVDVVLLCSPPHFRPDHLEYAVGANKHVFCEKPVATDPKGVRRVLETCRIAKEKNLNIVSGLCWRYDFGVRETMKRIKDGAIGKIISSQEDYLTGTLWLRNRLPEQSDISYQMLNWMYYKWLSGDHIVEQFIHSLDKALWLHDDEPPVSAYGVGGRQVRNTAEFGDVYDHFSVVYEWKDGTRTFATTRQMAGCFGEVEDYVYGTKGTAKIINHSISGETNWKYEGPTPSMYNQEHNELFAAIRAGKTINNGVYMSYSTLLAILGREVAYSGKRITWDEIMNSQQDLTPKSYDGPAPEVVVPMPGKYQFA
;
A
#
# COMPACT_ATOMS: atom_id res chain seq x y z
N MET A 1 54.19 -3.63 -20.41
CA MET A 1 54.83 -2.99 -19.25
C MET A 1 54.00 -3.38 -18.04
N SER A 2 54.52 -4.36 -17.33
CA SER A 2 54.00 -4.88 -16.06
C SER A 2 54.50 -4.01 -14.93
N ILE A 3 53.70 -3.72 -13.92
CA ILE A 3 54.18 -3.46 -12.56
C ILE A 3 53.17 -4.04 -11.56
N GLU A 4 53.72 -4.91 -10.74
CA GLU A 4 53.13 -5.73 -9.69
C GLU A 4 52.77 -4.95 -8.43
N SER A 5 51.94 -5.62 -7.62
CA SER A 5 51.59 -5.29 -6.23
C SER A 5 52.78 -5.53 -5.27
N PRO A 6 52.70 -5.12 -4.02
CA PRO A 6 53.17 -6.00 -2.96
C PRO A 6 52.16 -6.28 -1.85
N LEU A 7 52.14 -7.57 -1.52
CA LEU A 7 51.64 -8.19 -0.30
C LEU A 7 52.67 -8.11 0.83
N ASN A 8 52.18 -8.18 2.07
CA ASN A 8 52.65 -8.95 3.21
C ASN A 8 53.34 -8.25 4.40
N GLN A 9 52.86 -8.77 5.50
CA GLN A 9 53.48 -9.14 6.80
C GLN A 9 53.19 -8.17 7.93
N ILE A 10 52.69 -8.65 9.13
CA ILE A 10 53.32 -9.53 10.11
C ILE A 10 52.24 -10.04 11.06
N ALA A 11 52.05 -11.32 11.33
CA ALA A 11 52.34 -12.14 12.51
C ALA A 11 52.04 -11.50 13.87
N GLY A 12 51.20 -12.02 14.79
CA GLY A 12 51.05 -13.33 15.36
C GLY A 12 51.46 -13.32 16.81
N VAL A 13 50.57 -13.66 17.77
CA VAL A 13 50.93 -14.25 19.10
C VAL A 13 49.71 -15.00 19.65
N ASP A 14 49.91 -16.28 19.93
CA ASP A 14 49.09 -17.20 20.68
C ASP A 14 48.97 -16.84 22.17
N SER A 15 47.86 -17.22 22.80
CA SER A 15 47.93 -18.11 23.98
C SER A 15 46.52 -18.53 24.48
N GLU A 16 46.40 -19.82 24.64
CA GLU A 16 45.35 -20.57 25.32
C GLU A 16 45.07 -20.08 26.78
N GLN A 17 43.83 -20.20 27.19
CA GLN A 17 43.51 -20.97 28.39
C GLN A 17 42.05 -21.29 28.53
N ALA A 18 41.81 -22.56 28.84
CA ALA A 18 40.57 -23.24 28.98
C ALA A 18 39.86 -23.05 30.34
N SER A 19 38.58 -23.38 30.29
CA SER A 19 37.75 -24.08 31.29
C SER A 19 37.00 -23.27 32.34
N LYS A 20 35.74 -23.39 32.43
CA LYS A 20 34.92 -24.30 33.28
C LYS A 20 33.47 -23.87 33.26
N GLY A 21 32.59 -24.82 32.99
CA GLY A 21 31.14 -24.66 33.07
C GLY A 21 30.67 -24.46 34.53
N SER A 22 29.60 -23.72 34.64
CA SER A 22 28.84 -23.60 35.89
C SER A 22 27.37 -23.92 35.62
N ASN A 23 26.89 -24.91 36.35
CA ASN A 23 25.58 -25.57 36.30
C ASN A 23 24.42 -24.65 36.66
N ARG A 24 23.33 -24.81 35.90
CA ARG A 24 22.01 -24.19 36.06
C ARG A 24 21.21 -24.60 37.31
N ARG A 25 21.81 -25.02 38.40
CA ARG A 25 21.09 -25.59 39.57
C ARG A 25 21.27 -24.89 40.91
N THR A 26 21.95 -23.73 41.00
CA THR A 26 22.24 -23.10 42.28
C THR A 26 21.64 -21.69 42.50
N PHE A 27 20.65 -21.29 41.69
CA PHE A 27 20.02 -19.95 41.83
C PHE A 27 18.61 -19.99 42.47
N LEU A 28 18.21 -21.09 43.06
CA LEU A 28 16.90 -21.21 43.71
C LEU A 28 17.04 -21.70 45.21
N LYS A 29 17.76 -20.96 46.03
CA LYS A 29 17.62 -21.06 47.47
C LYS A 29 18.35 -19.86 48.10
N ASN A 30 17.61 -18.87 48.48
CA ASN A 30 17.80 -17.90 49.56
C ASN A 30 17.15 -16.57 49.19
N THR A 31 15.97 -16.37 49.65
CA THR A 31 15.52 -15.09 50.24
C THR A 31 14.21 -15.33 50.98
N GLY A 32 14.35 -15.42 52.27
CA GLY A 32 13.23 -15.32 53.21
C GLY A 32 13.06 -13.86 53.65
N LEU A 33 11.82 -13.48 53.79
CA LEU A 33 11.19 -12.44 54.61
C LEU A 33 11.99 -11.20 55.06
N VAL A 34 11.55 -10.03 54.52
CA VAL A 34 11.40 -8.81 55.34
C VAL A 34 10.11 -8.11 54.94
N SER A 35 9.16 -8.04 55.86
CA SER A 35 7.96 -7.21 55.78
C SER A 35 8.31 -5.79 56.22
N ALA A 36 7.98 -4.76 55.42
CA ALA A 36 7.71 -3.41 55.89
C ALA A 36 6.87 -2.62 54.89
N ALA A 37 5.83 -2.01 55.39
CA ALA A 37 4.81 -1.24 54.69
C ALA A 37 5.39 0.01 53.97
N GLY A 38 4.90 0.31 52.78
CA GLY A 38 5.19 1.57 52.07
C GLY A 38 4.48 1.63 50.72
N ALA A 39 3.42 2.40 50.65
CA ALA A 39 2.73 3.00 49.52
C ALA A 39 2.87 2.32 48.13
N THR A 40 1.86 1.58 47.73
CA THR A 40 1.63 1.09 46.37
C THR A 40 1.26 2.24 45.44
N LEU A 41 2.24 2.79 44.74
CA LEU A 41 2.01 3.42 43.42
C LEU A 41 1.93 2.28 42.39
N THR A 42 0.72 1.80 42.17
CA THR A 42 0.42 0.94 41.04
C THR A 42 0.57 1.76 39.77
N SER A 43 1.77 1.75 39.18
CA SER A 43 1.95 2.04 37.76
C SER A 43 1.24 0.94 36.99
N ALA A 44 -0.01 1.18 36.61
CA ALA A 44 -0.70 0.37 35.63
C ALA A 44 0.07 0.56 34.30
N VAL A 45 1.02 -0.33 34.01
CA VAL A 45 1.51 -0.57 32.67
C VAL A 45 0.29 -1.11 31.92
N LEU A 46 -0.42 -0.23 31.23
CA LEU A 46 -1.35 -0.59 30.17
C LEU A 46 -0.53 -1.26 29.06
N SER A 47 -0.21 -2.55 29.26
CA SER A 47 0.15 -3.43 28.16
C SER A 47 -1.08 -3.50 27.27
N GLY A 48 -1.10 -2.67 26.21
CA GLY A 48 -2.11 -2.75 25.16
C GLY A 48 -2.02 -4.14 24.53
N ARG A 49 -2.81 -5.08 25.05
CA ARG A 49 -3.07 -6.35 24.38
C ARG A 49 -3.68 -6.00 23.03
N ALA A 50 -3.07 -6.49 21.93
CA ALA A 50 -3.77 -6.60 20.67
C ALA A 50 -5.13 -7.25 20.98
N VAL A 51 -6.22 -6.64 20.54
CA VAL A 51 -7.56 -7.16 20.79
C VAL A 51 -7.68 -8.44 19.94
N HIS A 52 -7.38 -9.59 20.52
CA HIS A 52 -7.78 -10.87 19.96
C HIS A 52 -9.27 -11.02 20.25
N ALA A 53 -10.10 -10.56 19.32
CA ALA A 53 -11.53 -10.73 19.43
C ALA A 53 -11.86 -12.23 19.45
N SER A 54 -12.55 -12.70 20.48
CA SER A 54 -13.08 -14.06 20.49
C SER A 54 -14.07 -14.24 19.34
N ALA A 55 -14.34 -15.50 18.94
CA ALA A 55 -15.28 -15.80 17.87
C ALA A 55 -16.66 -15.16 18.11
N ASP A 56 -17.02 -14.94 19.36
CA ASP A 56 -18.33 -14.42 19.80
C ASP A 56 -18.35 -12.89 19.97
N GLU A 57 -17.21 -12.19 19.89
CA GLU A 57 -17.15 -10.74 20.05
C GLU A 57 -17.44 -10.03 18.72
N THR A 58 -18.36 -9.05 18.73
CA THR A 58 -18.66 -8.24 17.56
C THR A 58 -17.50 -7.31 17.22
N LEU A 59 -16.91 -7.47 16.03
CA LEU A 59 -15.87 -6.56 15.52
C LEU A 59 -16.48 -5.24 15.06
N LYS A 60 -15.99 -4.14 15.61
CA LYS A 60 -16.41 -2.77 15.31
C LYS A 60 -15.52 -2.20 14.21
N ILE A 61 -16.12 -1.87 13.08
CA ILE A 61 -15.42 -1.36 11.91
C ILE A 61 -15.66 0.13 11.78
N GLY A 62 -14.58 0.89 11.53
CA GLY A 62 -14.62 2.28 11.13
C GLY A 62 -14.14 2.46 9.69
N LEU A 63 -14.84 3.28 8.91
CA LEU A 63 -14.47 3.61 7.53
C LEU A 63 -13.98 5.05 7.43
N VAL A 64 -12.76 5.25 6.95
CA VAL A 64 -12.16 6.54 6.61
C VAL A 64 -12.07 6.68 5.09
N GLY A 65 -12.83 7.62 4.53
CA GLY A 65 -12.99 7.82 3.09
C GLY A 65 -14.27 7.16 2.55
N CYS A 66 -15.35 7.94 2.51
CA CYS A 66 -16.71 7.51 2.17
C CYS A 66 -17.06 7.65 0.67
N GLY A 67 -16.03 7.65 -0.20
CA GLY A 67 -16.22 7.58 -1.65
C GLY A 67 -16.70 6.20 -2.13
N GLY A 68 -16.85 6.02 -3.45
CA GLY A 68 -17.33 4.76 -4.03
C GLY A 68 -16.51 3.55 -3.61
N ARG A 69 -15.16 3.64 -3.62
CA ARG A 69 -14.31 2.52 -3.19
C ARG A 69 -14.46 2.24 -1.69
N GLY A 70 -14.46 3.28 -0.85
CA GLY A 70 -14.64 3.09 0.59
C GLY A 70 -15.98 2.48 0.96
N THR A 71 -17.08 2.92 0.34
CA THR A 71 -18.41 2.32 0.53
C THR A 71 -18.41 0.84 0.11
N GLY A 72 -17.73 0.51 -1.01
CA GLY A 72 -17.54 -0.88 -1.45
C GLY A 72 -16.72 -1.70 -0.43
N ALA A 73 -15.59 -1.18 0.04
CA ALA A 73 -14.75 -1.85 1.04
C ALA A 73 -15.50 -2.13 2.36
N ALA A 74 -16.34 -1.20 2.81
CA ALA A 74 -17.20 -1.42 3.97
C ALA A 74 -18.23 -2.55 3.73
N ALA A 75 -18.81 -2.62 2.52
CA ALA A 75 -19.69 -3.71 2.14
C ALA A 75 -18.97 -5.06 2.09
N ASP A 76 -17.76 -5.10 1.48
CA ASP A 76 -16.92 -6.29 1.40
C ASP A 76 -16.52 -6.78 2.81
N ALA A 77 -16.12 -5.86 3.70
CA ALA A 77 -15.78 -6.17 5.08
C ALA A 77 -16.96 -6.76 5.87
N LEU A 78 -18.17 -6.22 5.69
CA LEU A 78 -19.37 -6.79 6.29
C LEU A 78 -19.72 -8.17 5.73
N GLN A 79 -19.45 -8.44 4.45
CA GLN A 79 -19.67 -9.77 3.87
C GLN A 79 -18.64 -10.79 4.37
N ALA A 80 -17.42 -10.37 4.62
CA ALA A 80 -16.31 -11.23 5.06
C ALA A 80 -16.49 -11.81 6.47
N ASP A 81 -17.14 -11.08 7.37
CA ASP A 81 -17.35 -11.52 8.76
C ASP A 81 -18.80 -11.24 9.19
N SER A 82 -19.54 -12.31 9.53
CA SER A 82 -20.96 -12.20 9.88
C SER A 82 -21.20 -11.53 11.23
N ASN A 83 -20.19 -11.49 12.12
CA ASN A 83 -20.28 -10.84 13.43
C ASN A 83 -19.44 -9.55 13.48
N SER A 84 -19.54 -8.73 12.43
CA SER A 84 -18.94 -7.40 12.34
C SER A 84 -20.01 -6.33 12.10
N LYS A 85 -19.73 -5.09 12.52
CA LYS A 85 -20.62 -3.94 12.35
C LYS A 85 -19.84 -2.70 11.95
N ILE A 86 -20.38 -1.89 11.03
CA ILE A 86 -19.91 -0.51 10.81
C ILE A 86 -20.49 0.36 11.93
N VAL A 87 -19.60 0.95 12.74
CA VAL A 87 -19.99 1.76 13.91
C VAL A 87 -19.59 3.23 13.77
N ALA A 88 -18.68 3.56 12.85
CA ALA A 88 -18.24 4.94 12.63
C ALA A 88 -17.83 5.17 11.18
N LEU A 89 -18.05 6.40 10.69
CA LEU A 89 -17.67 6.86 9.35
C LEU A 89 -16.88 8.18 9.45
N ALA A 90 -15.90 8.38 8.56
CA ALA A 90 -15.21 9.67 8.42
C ALA A 90 -14.94 10.00 6.96
N ASP A 91 -15.19 11.24 6.56
CA ASP A 91 -14.83 11.79 5.26
C ASP A 91 -14.57 13.28 5.36
N LEU A 92 -13.75 13.82 4.48
CA LEU A 92 -13.54 15.26 4.39
C LEU A 92 -14.84 16.01 4.03
N PHE A 93 -15.65 15.41 3.11
CA PHE A 93 -16.85 16.01 2.55
C PHE A 93 -18.12 15.45 3.20
N PRO A 94 -18.93 16.30 3.88
CA PRO A 94 -20.15 15.84 4.58
C PRO A 94 -21.18 15.18 3.67
N ASP A 95 -21.30 15.60 2.42
CA ASP A 95 -22.22 15.03 1.44
C ASP A 95 -21.86 13.59 1.07
N ARG A 96 -20.56 13.28 0.92
CA ARG A 96 -20.07 11.92 0.68
C ARG A 96 -20.29 11.01 1.87
N LEU A 97 -20.04 11.52 3.06
CA LEU A 97 -20.29 10.82 4.30
C LEU A 97 -21.76 10.45 4.43
N GLU A 98 -22.68 11.39 4.18
CA GLU A 98 -24.11 11.16 4.26
C GLU A 98 -24.62 10.19 3.17
N GLN A 99 -24.10 10.27 1.94
CA GLN A 99 -24.43 9.31 0.88
C GLN A 99 -24.00 7.89 1.27
N CYS A 100 -22.79 7.71 1.77
CA CYS A 100 -22.27 6.44 2.26
C CYS A 100 -23.14 5.89 3.40
N ARG A 101 -23.45 6.73 4.39
CA ARG A 101 -24.31 6.38 5.53
C ARG A 101 -25.67 5.85 5.07
N LYS A 102 -26.34 6.55 4.14
CA LYS A 102 -27.63 6.13 3.58
C LYS A 102 -27.55 4.80 2.82
N LEU A 103 -26.50 4.60 2.03
CA LEU A 103 -26.33 3.37 1.27
C LEU A 103 -26.10 2.17 2.18
N LEU A 104 -25.14 2.27 3.11
CA LEU A 104 -24.78 1.17 4.00
C LEU A 104 -25.89 0.84 5.01
N SER A 105 -26.55 1.84 5.60
CA SER A 105 -27.66 1.61 6.54
C SER A 105 -28.84 0.91 5.86
N ARG A 106 -29.15 1.26 4.60
CA ARG A 106 -30.21 0.61 3.82
C ARG A 106 -29.87 -0.84 3.47
N GLN A 107 -28.60 -1.10 3.11
CA GLN A 107 -28.15 -2.41 2.64
C GLN A 107 -27.93 -3.40 3.80
N PHE A 108 -27.36 -2.96 4.92
CA PHE A 108 -26.90 -3.83 6.00
C PHE A 108 -27.68 -3.71 7.32
N LYS A 109 -28.66 -2.79 7.41
CA LYS A 109 -29.61 -2.66 8.53
C LYS A 109 -28.95 -2.88 9.91
N GLU A 110 -29.23 -4.05 10.53
CA GLU A 110 -28.75 -4.44 11.86
C GLU A 110 -27.22 -4.41 12.03
N ARG A 111 -26.48 -4.49 10.90
CA ARG A 111 -25.01 -4.52 10.90
C ARG A 111 -24.40 -3.16 10.59
N PHE A 112 -25.24 -2.12 10.51
CA PHE A 112 -24.84 -0.74 10.43
C PHE A 112 -25.41 0.02 11.63
N SER A 113 -24.53 0.54 12.48
CA SER A 113 -24.92 1.25 13.72
C SER A 113 -24.23 2.62 13.87
N ALA A 114 -23.59 3.14 12.81
CA ALA A 114 -23.08 4.50 12.85
C ALA A 114 -24.21 5.53 12.93
N THR A 115 -24.18 6.38 13.96
CA THR A 115 -25.11 7.48 14.21
C THR A 115 -24.53 8.80 13.70
N GLU A 116 -25.26 9.89 13.79
CA GLU A 116 -24.73 11.22 13.48
C GLU A 116 -23.53 11.58 14.35
N GLU A 117 -23.53 11.14 15.62
CA GLU A 117 -22.45 11.39 16.59
C GLU A 117 -21.16 10.60 16.28
N THR A 118 -21.25 9.50 15.53
CA THR A 118 -20.12 8.68 15.09
C THR A 118 -19.80 8.86 13.60
N CYS A 119 -20.36 9.90 12.98
CA CYS A 119 -20.08 10.34 11.62
C CYS A 119 -19.28 11.64 11.66
N PHE A 120 -18.01 11.58 11.30
CA PHE A 120 -17.04 12.66 11.49
C PHE A 120 -16.63 13.28 10.15
N SER A 121 -16.93 14.56 9.94
CA SER A 121 -16.48 15.31 8.77
C SER A 121 -15.21 16.11 9.04
N GLY A 122 -14.47 16.44 7.97
CA GLY A 122 -13.26 17.25 8.02
C GLY A 122 -11.96 16.46 8.17
N LEU A 123 -10.83 17.17 8.15
CA LEU A 123 -9.48 16.59 8.09
C LEU A 123 -9.13 15.73 9.32
N ASP A 124 -9.59 16.11 10.50
CA ASP A 124 -9.35 15.36 11.75
C ASP A 124 -10.42 14.28 12.03
N GLY A 125 -11.37 14.09 11.12
CA GLY A 125 -12.43 13.11 11.26
C GLY A 125 -11.91 11.69 11.50
N TYR A 126 -10.80 11.32 10.86
CA TYR A 126 -10.17 10.01 11.04
C TYR A 126 -9.68 9.74 12.46
N LYS A 127 -9.14 10.76 13.17
CA LYS A 127 -8.71 10.62 14.57
C LYS A 127 -9.91 10.33 15.47
N LYS A 128 -10.96 11.13 15.34
CA LYS A 128 -12.21 10.95 16.10
C LYS A 128 -12.82 9.58 15.87
N LEU A 129 -12.82 9.09 14.62
CA LEU A 129 -13.27 7.74 14.28
C LEU A 129 -12.43 6.66 14.96
N ILE A 130 -11.11 6.76 14.88
CA ILE A 130 -10.18 5.77 15.47
C ILE A 130 -10.33 5.74 16.98
N ASP A 131 -10.52 6.90 17.62
CA ASP A 131 -10.70 7.05 19.07
C ASP A 131 -12.10 6.64 19.56
N SER A 132 -13.08 6.48 18.65
CA SER A 132 -14.45 6.09 19.02
C SER A 132 -14.62 4.62 19.45
N GLY A 133 -13.52 3.86 19.51
CA GLY A 133 -13.53 2.48 20.02
C GLY A 133 -13.73 1.42 18.92
N VAL A 134 -13.37 1.70 17.67
CA VAL A 134 -13.32 0.73 16.58
C VAL A 134 -12.20 -0.29 16.79
N ASP A 135 -12.34 -1.49 16.27
CA ASP A 135 -11.34 -2.57 16.31
C ASP A 135 -10.56 -2.65 14.98
N VAL A 136 -11.26 -2.43 13.87
CA VAL A 136 -10.73 -2.47 12.51
C VAL A 136 -10.99 -1.15 11.81
N VAL A 137 -9.98 -0.60 11.15
CA VAL A 137 -10.08 0.64 10.37
C VAL A 137 -9.88 0.36 8.89
N LEU A 138 -10.82 0.79 8.05
CA LEU A 138 -10.70 0.73 6.60
C LEU A 138 -10.22 2.11 6.12
N LEU A 139 -8.98 2.19 5.62
CA LEU A 139 -8.36 3.43 5.14
C LEU A 139 -8.53 3.55 3.62
N CYS A 140 -9.57 4.26 3.19
CA CYS A 140 -9.96 4.44 1.79
C CYS A 140 -9.92 5.91 1.31
N SER A 141 -9.31 6.81 2.08
CA SER A 141 -9.03 8.20 1.69
C SER A 141 -8.04 8.28 0.51
N PRO A 142 -7.86 9.43 -0.14
CA PRO A 142 -6.82 9.58 -1.17
C PRO A 142 -5.41 9.23 -0.65
N PRO A 143 -4.48 8.77 -1.53
CA PRO A 143 -3.16 8.25 -1.14
C PRO A 143 -2.33 9.16 -0.24
N HIS A 144 -2.41 10.46 -0.47
CA HIS A 144 -1.69 11.46 0.31
C HIS A 144 -1.90 11.33 1.83
N PHE A 145 -3.12 11.03 2.26
CA PHE A 145 -3.49 10.99 3.68
C PHE A 145 -3.15 9.66 4.37
N ARG A 146 -2.81 8.61 3.61
CA ARG A 146 -2.63 7.25 4.16
C ARG A 146 -1.49 7.12 5.15
N PRO A 147 -0.30 7.75 4.96
CA PRO A 147 0.76 7.65 5.96
C PRO A 147 0.31 8.14 7.34
N ASP A 148 -0.35 9.30 7.42
CA ASP A 148 -0.84 9.88 8.67
C ASP A 148 -1.94 9.01 9.30
N HIS A 149 -2.88 8.55 8.48
CA HIS A 149 -4.01 7.75 8.95
C HIS A 149 -3.54 6.37 9.46
N LEU A 150 -2.59 5.74 8.76
CA LEU A 150 -2.04 4.44 9.15
C LEU A 150 -1.20 4.55 10.44
N GLU A 151 -0.34 5.56 10.54
CA GLU A 151 0.42 5.83 11.77
C GLU A 151 -0.51 5.99 12.98
N TYR A 152 -1.57 6.79 12.84
CA TYR A 152 -2.51 7.01 13.92
C TYR A 152 -3.27 5.73 14.31
N ALA A 153 -3.74 4.95 13.33
CA ALA A 153 -4.44 3.71 13.57
C ALA A 153 -3.56 2.66 14.28
N VAL A 154 -2.32 2.49 13.82
CA VAL A 154 -1.33 1.60 14.45
C VAL A 154 -0.92 2.11 15.83
N GLY A 155 -0.77 3.43 16.00
CA GLY A 155 -0.56 4.07 17.29
C GLY A 155 -1.65 3.72 18.30
N ALA A 156 -2.90 3.73 17.85
CA ALA A 156 -4.10 3.40 18.63
C ALA A 156 -4.39 1.87 18.71
N ASN A 157 -3.47 1.01 18.27
CA ASN A 157 -3.56 -0.45 18.28
C ASN A 157 -4.75 -1.03 17.51
N LYS A 158 -5.03 -0.50 16.29
CA LYS A 158 -6.11 -0.98 15.44
C LYS A 158 -5.59 -1.91 14.34
N HIS A 159 -6.38 -2.92 13.98
CA HIS A 159 -6.19 -3.66 12.74
C HIS A 159 -6.59 -2.78 11.55
N VAL A 160 -5.91 -2.91 10.42
CA VAL A 160 -6.10 -2.00 9.29
C VAL A 160 -6.24 -2.74 7.97
N PHE A 161 -7.26 -2.40 7.21
CA PHE A 161 -7.27 -2.52 5.76
C PHE A 161 -6.83 -1.19 5.16
N CYS A 162 -5.80 -1.22 4.34
CA CYS A 162 -5.20 -0.02 3.75
C CYS A 162 -5.28 -0.06 2.23
N GLU A 163 -6.08 0.84 1.64
CA GLU A 163 -6.17 0.97 0.19
C GLU A 163 -4.83 1.36 -0.43
N LYS A 164 -4.65 0.97 -1.68
CA LYS A 164 -3.50 1.32 -2.53
C LYS A 164 -3.72 2.69 -3.22
N PRO A 165 -2.64 3.36 -3.66
CA PRO A 165 -1.26 3.30 -3.16
C PRO A 165 -1.16 3.86 -1.74
N VAL A 166 -0.10 3.51 -1.02
CA VAL A 166 -0.01 3.85 0.41
C VAL A 166 0.61 5.22 0.70
N ALA A 167 1.10 5.89 -0.32
CA ALA A 167 1.68 7.23 -0.26
C ALA A 167 1.76 7.84 -1.67
N THR A 168 2.15 9.11 -1.76
CA THR A 168 2.35 9.84 -3.03
C THR A 168 3.82 10.21 -3.28
N ASP A 169 4.69 10.03 -2.29
CA ASP A 169 6.10 10.37 -2.32
C ASP A 169 6.97 9.38 -1.53
N PRO A 170 8.30 9.38 -1.74
CA PRO A 170 9.21 8.44 -1.08
C PRO A 170 9.26 8.60 0.45
N LYS A 171 9.11 9.82 0.96
CA LYS A 171 9.06 10.08 2.40
C LYS A 171 7.85 9.40 3.05
N GLY A 172 6.68 9.52 2.44
CA GLY A 172 5.46 8.85 2.88
C GLY A 172 5.60 7.32 2.84
N VAL A 173 6.24 6.77 1.80
CA VAL A 173 6.50 5.32 1.70
C VAL A 173 7.39 4.83 2.85
N ARG A 174 8.48 5.54 3.18
CA ARG A 174 9.33 5.17 4.33
C ARG A 174 8.58 5.21 5.66
N ARG A 175 7.71 6.20 5.85
CA ARG A 175 6.82 6.27 7.04
C ARG A 175 5.92 5.06 7.14
N VAL A 176 5.30 4.66 6.03
CA VAL A 176 4.44 3.46 5.97
C VAL A 176 5.23 2.18 6.27
N LEU A 177 6.44 2.01 5.72
CA LEU A 177 7.32 0.88 6.04
C LEU A 177 7.59 0.77 7.53
N GLU A 178 7.99 1.88 8.16
CA GLU A 178 8.26 1.91 9.61
C GLU A 178 6.98 1.65 10.43
N THR A 179 5.86 2.22 10.05
CA THR A 179 4.57 1.97 10.71
C THR A 179 4.16 0.50 10.63
N CYS A 180 4.39 -0.15 9.49
CA CYS A 180 4.10 -1.58 9.32
C CYS A 180 5.07 -2.47 10.12
N ARG A 181 6.32 -2.05 10.30
CA ARG A 181 7.27 -2.72 11.20
C ARG A 181 6.75 -2.68 12.65
N ILE A 182 6.31 -1.51 13.11
CA ILE A 182 5.70 -1.33 14.45
C ILE A 182 4.40 -2.16 14.59
N ALA A 183 3.56 -2.18 13.55
CA ALA A 183 2.33 -2.97 13.55
C ALA A 183 2.62 -4.47 13.72
N LYS A 184 3.68 -4.98 13.07
CA LYS A 184 4.12 -6.37 13.22
C LYS A 184 4.54 -6.69 14.66
N GLU A 185 5.28 -5.80 15.32
CA GLU A 185 5.69 -5.95 16.71
C GLU A 185 4.48 -5.95 17.67
N LYS A 186 3.44 -5.20 17.33
CA LYS A 186 2.18 -5.15 18.07
C LYS A 186 1.21 -6.29 17.74
N ASN A 187 1.56 -7.19 16.81
CA ASN A 187 0.67 -8.23 16.28
C ASN A 187 -0.63 -7.67 15.64
N LEU A 188 -0.55 -6.51 15.01
CA LEU A 188 -1.67 -5.91 14.29
C LEU A 188 -1.69 -6.38 12.83
N ASN A 189 -2.88 -6.67 12.33
CA ASN A 189 -3.07 -7.00 10.93
C ASN A 189 -3.04 -5.73 10.08
N ILE A 190 -2.23 -5.74 9.02
CA ILE A 190 -2.21 -4.72 7.96
C ILE A 190 -2.40 -5.45 6.64
N VAL A 191 -3.58 -5.30 6.05
CA VAL A 191 -3.93 -5.88 4.75
C VAL A 191 -4.04 -4.78 3.70
N SER A 192 -3.42 -4.99 2.56
CA SER A 192 -3.35 -4.03 1.46
C SER A 192 -4.48 -4.24 0.45
N GLY A 193 -5.03 -3.15 -0.09
CA GLY A 193 -5.98 -3.14 -1.21
C GLY A 193 -5.34 -3.41 -2.58
N LEU A 194 -4.17 -4.07 -2.65
CA LEU A 194 -3.60 -4.60 -3.89
C LEU A 194 -4.34 -5.91 -4.25
N CYS A 195 -5.59 -5.76 -4.66
CA CYS A 195 -6.59 -6.83 -4.77
C CYS A 195 -6.19 -8.01 -5.66
N TRP A 196 -5.35 -7.79 -6.70
CA TRP A 196 -4.89 -8.88 -7.58
C TRP A 196 -4.06 -9.93 -6.84
N ARG A 197 -3.46 -9.60 -5.69
CA ARG A 197 -2.81 -10.58 -4.81
C ARG A 197 -3.78 -11.53 -4.13
N TYR A 198 -5.08 -11.26 -4.23
CA TYR A 198 -6.18 -12.06 -3.67
C TYR A 198 -7.02 -12.74 -4.75
N ASP A 199 -6.74 -12.50 -6.03
CA ASP A 199 -7.33 -13.23 -7.14
C ASP A 199 -6.73 -14.64 -7.26
N PHE A 200 -7.57 -15.67 -7.25
CA PHE A 200 -7.11 -17.07 -7.24
C PHE A 200 -6.46 -17.47 -8.56
N GLY A 201 -6.96 -16.94 -9.68
CA GLY A 201 -6.38 -17.19 -11.00
C GLY A 201 -5.01 -16.56 -11.14
N VAL A 202 -4.84 -15.32 -10.65
CA VAL A 202 -3.53 -14.64 -10.60
C VAL A 202 -2.57 -15.40 -9.70
N ARG A 203 -2.98 -15.79 -8.48
CA ARG A 203 -2.15 -16.58 -7.56
C ARG A 203 -1.66 -17.89 -8.20
N GLU A 204 -2.55 -18.62 -8.87
CA GLU A 204 -2.18 -19.87 -9.51
C GLU A 204 -1.29 -19.66 -10.73
N THR A 205 -1.53 -18.60 -11.52
CA THR A 205 -0.68 -18.22 -12.65
C THR A 205 0.73 -17.86 -12.19
N MET A 206 0.86 -17.01 -11.16
CA MET A 206 2.15 -16.64 -10.55
C MET A 206 2.90 -17.87 -10.02
N LYS A 207 2.19 -18.75 -9.32
CA LYS A 207 2.77 -20.00 -8.82
C LYS A 207 3.35 -20.83 -9.96
N ARG A 208 2.60 -21.06 -11.04
CA ARG A 208 3.06 -21.85 -12.19
C ARG A 208 4.26 -21.20 -12.90
N ILE A 209 4.28 -19.87 -13.03
CA ILE A 209 5.43 -19.16 -13.58
C ILE A 209 6.68 -19.44 -12.72
N LYS A 210 6.55 -19.30 -11.40
CA LYS A 210 7.64 -19.55 -10.44
C LYS A 210 8.07 -21.04 -10.40
N ASP A 211 7.13 -21.96 -10.60
CA ASP A 211 7.41 -23.39 -10.73
C ASP A 211 8.06 -23.76 -12.09
N GLY A 212 8.32 -22.76 -12.97
CA GLY A 212 9.07 -22.94 -14.22
C GLY A 212 8.22 -23.31 -15.44
N ALA A 213 6.90 -23.16 -15.43
CA ALA A 213 6.01 -23.52 -16.53
C ALA A 213 6.34 -22.82 -17.86
N ILE A 214 6.94 -21.62 -17.80
CA ILE A 214 7.40 -20.87 -18.98
C ILE A 214 8.93 -20.85 -19.12
N GLY A 215 9.66 -21.65 -18.30
CA GLY A 215 11.12 -21.62 -18.22
C GLY A 215 11.64 -20.39 -17.50
N LYS A 216 12.88 -19.98 -17.82
CA LYS A 216 13.48 -18.76 -17.24
C LYS A 216 12.75 -17.53 -17.81
N ILE A 217 12.37 -16.59 -16.96
CA ILE A 217 11.79 -15.30 -17.36
C ILE A 217 12.86 -14.51 -18.14
N ILE A 218 12.47 -13.95 -19.28
CA ILE A 218 13.30 -13.08 -20.12
C ILE A 218 12.91 -11.63 -19.92
N SER A 219 11.62 -11.36 -19.95
CA SER A 219 11.03 -10.02 -19.75
C SER A 219 9.57 -10.10 -19.36
N SER A 220 9.02 -9.01 -18.86
CA SER A 220 7.58 -8.81 -18.76
C SER A 220 7.14 -7.52 -19.45
N GLN A 221 5.85 -7.45 -19.78
CA GLN A 221 5.19 -6.29 -20.36
C GLN A 221 3.89 -6.06 -19.60
N GLU A 222 3.77 -4.88 -19.03
CA GLU A 222 2.62 -4.46 -18.26
C GLU A 222 1.86 -3.39 -19.05
N ASP A 223 0.64 -3.69 -19.47
CA ASP A 223 -0.22 -2.77 -20.20
C ASP A 223 -1.44 -2.35 -19.37
N TYR A 224 -1.59 -1.04 -19.16
CA TYR A 224 -2.75 -0.47 -18.47
C TYR A 224 -3.34 0.69 -19.29
N LEU A 225 -3.99 0.35 -20.38
CA LEU A 225 -4.48 1.29 -21.39
C LEU A 225 -5.98 1.51 -21.19
N THR A 226 -6.36 2.64 -20.62
CA THR A 226 -7.75 2.93 -20.24
C THR A 226 -8.24 4.25 -20.82
N GLY A 227 -9.54 4.51 -20.67
CA GLY A 227 -10.17 5.78 -20.99
C GLY A 227 -9.95 6.86 -19.92
N THR A 228 -10.59 8.00 -20.14
CA THR A 228 -10.58 9.12 -19.19
C THR A 228 -11.36 8.77 -17.92
N LEU A 229 -10.95 9.37 -16.80
CA LEU A 229 -11.66 9.27 -15.54
C LEU A 229 -12.64 10.43 -15.34
N TRP A 230 -13.41 10.34 -14.27
CA TRP A 230 -14.33 11.38 -13.84
C TRP A 230 -13.62 12.71 -13.54
N LEU A 231 -14.25 13.81 -13.88
CA LEU A 231 -13.88 15.17 -13.48
C LEU A 231 -15.11 15.84 -12.88
N ARG A 232 -14.94 16.54 -11.77
CA ARG A 232 -16.03 17.24 -11.08
C ARG A 232 -15.92 18.73 -11.33
N ASN A 233 -17.04 19.36 -11.62
CA ASN A 233 -17.08 20.80 -11.78
C ASN A 233 -16.77 21.51 -10.46
N ARG A 234 -16.15 22.68 -10.55
CA ARG A 234 -15.94 23.57 -9.41
C ARG A 234 -17.28 24.08 -8.90
N LEU A 235 -17.48 24.01 -7.60
CA LEU A 235 -18.64 24.61 -6.96
C LEU A 235 -18.42 26.14 -6.77
N PRO A 236 -19.49 26.97 -6.76
CA PRO A 236 -19.38 28.37 -6.39
C PRO A 236 -18.66 28.51 -5.03
N GLU A 237 -17.79 29.50 -4.91
CA GLU A 237 -17.04 29.84 -3.68
C GLU A 237 -16.13 28.73 -3.13
N GLN A 238 -15.96 27.63 -3.86
CA GLN A 238 -15.05 26.56 -3.44
C GLN A 238 -13.58 27.02 -3.51
N SER A 239 -12.86 26.89 -2.39
CA SER A 239 -11.43 27.19 -2.34
C SER A 239 -10.63 26.26 -3.27
N ASP A 240 -9.46 26.72 -3.74
CA ASP A 240 -8.62 25.94 -4.64
C ASP A 240 -8.18 24.62 -4.03
N ILE A 241 -7.81 24.59 -2.76
CA ILE A 241 -7.40 23.37 -2.09
C ILE A 241 -8.56 22.38 -1.95
N SER A 242 -9.78 22.85 -1.63
CA SER A 242 -10.98 22.00 -1.60
C SER A 242 -11.32 21.45 -2.99
N TYR A 243 -11.15 22.27 -4.05
CA TYR A 243 -11.33 21.79 -5.42
C TYR A 243 -10.30 20.73 -5.82
N GLN A 244 -9.03 20.91 -5.46
CA GLN A 244 -7.99 19.90 -5.67
C GLN A 244 -8.33 18.60 -4.92
N MET A 245 -8.74 18.67 -3.66
CA MET A 245 -9.17 17.50 -2.89
C MET A 245 -10.40 16.80 -3.48
N LEU A 246 -11.35 17.55 -4.05
CA LEU A 246 -12.52 16.99 -4.73
C LEU A 246 -12.13 16.24 -6.01
N ASN A 247 -11.13 16.75 -6.75
CA ASN A 247 -10.59 16.20 -7.98
C ASN A 247 -9.20 15.57 -7.78
N TRP A 248 -8.98 14.95 -6.65
CA TRP A 248 -7.70 14.45 -6.16
C TRP A 248 -6.91 13.61 -7.17
N MET A 249 -7.57 12.91 -8.10
CA MET A 249 -6.94 12.13 -9.15
C MET A 249 -6.02 12.94 -10.07
N TYR A 250 -6.28 14.24 -10.22
CA TYR A 250 -5.59 15.12 -11.15
C TYR A 250 -4.48 15.95 -10.52
N TYR A 251 -4.23 15.77 -9.22
CA TYR A 251 -3.20 16.49 -8.49
C TYR A 251 -2.17 15.52 -7.93
N LYS A 252 -0.93 15.68 -8.39
CA LYS A 252 0.20 14.83 -8.04
C LYS A 252 0.36 14.64 -6.52
N TRP A 253 0.20 15.71 -5.75
CA TRP A 253 0.35 15.63 -4.31
C TRP A 253 -0.71 14.74 -3.62
N LEU A 254 -1.88 14.56 -4.23
CA LEU A 254 -3.00 13.77 -3.71
C LEU A 254 -3.02 12.32 -4.23
N SER A 255 -2.74 12.14 -5.53
CA SER A 255 -2.84 10.84 -6.20
C SER A 255 -1.49 10.16 -6.44
N GLY A 256 -0.41 10.93 -6.54
CA GLY A 256 0.87 10.46 -7.03
C GLY A 256 0.96 10.40 -8.56
N ASP A 257 -0.06 10.84 -9.32
CA ASP A 257 -0.33 10.61 -10.73
C ASP A 257 -0.92 9.22 -11.03
N HIS A 258 -1.51 9.01 -12.22
CA HIS A 258 -2.21 7.78 -12.56
C HIS A 258 -1.30 6.54 -12.66
N ILE A 259 -0.01 6.72 -12.91
CA ILE A 259 0.98 5.64 -12.85
C ILE A 259 1.09 5.08 -11.42
N VAL A 260 0.96 5.94 -10.41
CA VAL A 260 0.99 5.54 -8.99
C VAL A 260 -0.38 5.06 -8.53
N GLU A 261 -1.45 5.77 -8.90
CA GLU A 261 -2.79 5.48 -8.38
C GLU A 261 -3.43 4.26 -9.04
N GLN A 262 -3.36 4.11 -10.37
CA GLN A 262 -3.98 2.99 -11.07
C GLN A 262 -2.99 1.94 -11.54
N PHE A 263 -1.94 2.35 -12.22
CA PHE A 263 -1.01 1.40 -12.84
C PHE A 263 -0.20 0.59 -11.82
N ILE A 264 -0.18 1.01 -10.56
CA ILE A 264 0.39 0.22 -9.46
C ILE A 264 -0.11 -1.23 -9.43
N HIS A 265 -1.33 -1.51 -9.90
CA HIS A 265 -1.86 -2.88 -9.94
C HIS A 265 -1.06 -3.80 -10.86
N SER A 266 -0.61 -3.32 -12.01
CA SER A 266 0.29 -4.07 -12.91
C SER A 266 1.72 -4.07 -12.38
N LEU A 267 2.21 -2.94 -11.92
CA LEU A 267 3.56 -2.82 -11.34
C LEU A 267 3.75 -3.70 -10.09
N ASP A 268 2.71 -3.88 -9.28
CA ASP A 268 2.73 -4.83 -8.15
C ASP A 268 2.93 -6.28 -8.62
N LYS A 269 2.31 -6.67 -9.74
CA LYS A 269 2.51 -8.00 -10.31
C LYS A 269 3.92 -8.18 -10.89
N ALA A 270 4.49 -7.12 -11.49
CA ALA A 270 5.89 -7.13 -11.92
C ALA A 270 6.84 -7.31 -10.72
N LEU A 271 6.60 -6.62 -9.60
CA LEU A 271 7.36 -6.82 -8.37
C LEU A 271 7.19 -8.25 -7.81
N TRP A 272 5.97 -8.77 -7.81
CA TRP A 272 5.68 -10.13 -7.37
C TRP A 272 6.36 -11.22 -8.21
N LEU A 273 6.51 -11.02 -9.53
CA LEU A 273 7.31 -11.90 -10.40
C LEU A 273 8.77 -12.03 -9.94
N HIS A 274 9.31 -10.99 -9.32
CA HIS A 274 10.68 -10.91 -8.81
C HIS A 274 10.76 -11.13 -7.28
N ASP A 275 9.82 -11.89 -6.70
CA ASP A 275 9.79 -12.25 -5.26
C ASP A 275 9.75 -11.05 -4.31
N ASP A 276 9.13 -9.95 -4.74
CA ASP A 276 9.05 -8.65 -4.07
C ASP A 276 10.43 -7.95 -3.88
N GLU A 277 11.46 -8.42 -4.57
CA GLU A 277 12.76 -7.74 -4.66
C GLU A 277 12.65 -6.55 -5.64
N PRO A 278 13.19 -5.38 -5.31
CA PRO A 278 13.05 -4.21 -6.16
C PRO A 278 13.96 -4.23 -7.39
N PRO A 279 13.66 -3.43 -8.44
CA PRO A 279 14.57 -3.26 -9.59
C PRO A 279 15.84 -2.50 -9.18
N VAL A 280 16.89 -2.65 -9.97
CA VAL A 280 18.14 -1.89 -9.78
C VAL A 280 17.95 -0.43 -10.16
N SER A 281 17.25 -0.20 -11.27
CA SER A 281 16.99 1.15 -11.80
C SER A 281 15.79 1.15 -12.75
N ALA A 282 15.33 2.36 -13.09
CA ALA A 282 14.38 2.56 -14.16
C ALA A 282 14.75 3.77 -15.01
N TYR A 283 14.19 3.82 -16.22
CA TYR A 283 14.20 4.98 -17.11
C TYR A 283 12.94 4.95 -17.97
N GLY A 284 12.52 6.10 -18.48
CA GLY A 284 11.28 6.12 -19.24
C GLY A 284 10.93 7.49 -19.78
N VAL A 285 9.77 7.53 -20.42
CA VAL A 285 9.17 8.73 -20.96
C VAL A 285 7.70 8.81 -20.55
N GLY A 286 7.15 10.00 -20.60
CA GLY A 286 5.75 10.25 -20.36
C GLY A 286 5.41 11.68 -20.74
N GLY A 287 4.15 12.02 -20.62
CA GLY A 287 3.70 13.37 -20.94
C GLY A 287 2.20 13.53 -20.81
N ARG A 288 1.74 14.70 -21.24
CA ARG A 288 0.32 14.99 -21.33
C ARG A 288 -0.01 15.53 -22.72
N GLN A 289 -1.01 14.93 -23.33
CA GLN A 289 -1.46 15.28 -24.66
C GLN A 289 -2.93 15.73 -24.67
N VAL A 290 -3.77 15.06 -23.89
CA VAL A 290 -5.20 15.37 -23.79
C VAL A 290 -5.57 16.11 -22.50
N ARG A 291 -4.75 16.01 -21.46
CA ARG A 291 -4.91 16.74 -20.19
C ARG A 291 -4.27 18.12 -20.23
N ASN A 292 -4.66 18.94 -21.21
CA ASN A 292 -4.00 20.20 -21.56
C ASN A 292 -4.65 21.45 -20.98
N THR A 293 -5.69 21.30 -20.17
CA THR A 293 -6.41 22.41 -19.52
C THR A 293 -6.19 22.40 -17.99
N ALA A 294 -6.51 23.49 -17.31
CA ALA A 294 -6.18 23.70 -15.90
C ALA A 294 -6.88 22.73 -14.95
N GLU A 295 -8.08 22.27 -15.29
CA GLU A 295 -8.86 21.32 -14.48
C GLU A 295 -8.21 19.95 -14.32
N PHE A 296 -7.27 19.59 -15.20
CA PHE A 296 -6.50 18.35 -15.10
C PHE A 296 -5.24 18.46 -14.24
N GLY A 297 -5.10 19.53 -13.49
CA GLY A 297 -4.00 19.70 -12.54
C GLY A 297 -2.61 19.55 -13.17
N ASP A 298 -1.73 18.80 -12.50
CA ASP A 298 -0.32 18.63 -12.88
C ASP A 298 0.07 17.19 -13.28
N VAL A 299 -0.90 16.29 -13.45
CA VAL A 299 -0.65 14.88 -13.79
C VAL A 299 -0.50 14.68 -15.29
N TYR A 300 0.25 13.65 -15.69
CA TYR A 300 0.38 13.19 -17.07
C TYR A 300 -0.82 12.33 -17.49
N ASP A 301 -0.96 12.04 -18.78
CA ASP A 301 -1.98 11.13 -19.32
C ASP A 301 -1.41 9.85 -19.94
N HIS A 302 -0.08 9.73 -20.07
CA HIS A 302 0.60 8.52 -20.50
C HIS A 302 2.02 8.40 -19.95
N PHE A 303 2.46 7.14 -19.76
CA PHE A 303 3.81 6.78 -19.37
C PHE A 303 4.26 5.53 -20.10
N SER A 304 5.56 5.45 -20.41
CA SER A 304 6.25 4.24 -20.85
C SER A 304 7.58 4.15 -20.11
N VAL A 305 7.74 3.16 -19.27
CA VAL A 305 8.86 3.00 -18.33
C VAL A 305 9.48 1.62 -18.49
N VAL A 306 10.79 1.55 -18.44
CA VAL A 306 11.55 0.30 -18.39
C VAL A 306 12.18 0.17 -17.01
N TYR A 307 11.85 -0.90 -16.30
CA TYR A 307 12.48 -1.29 -15.05
C TYR A 307 13.53 -2.36 -15.33
N GLU A 308 14.71 -2.22 -14.74
CA GLU A 308 15.83 -3.14 -14.90
C GLU A 308 16.06 -3.90 -13.61
N TRP A 309 16.01 -5.23 -13.68
CA TRP A 309 16.13 -6.10 -12.52
C TRP A 309 17.55 -6.67 -12.37
N LYS A 310 17.89 -7.10 -11.18
CA LYS A 310 19.24 -7.58 -10.83
C LYS A 310 19.71 -8.78 -11.67
N ASP A 311 18.78 -9.62 -12.10
CA ASP A 311 19.07 -10.81 -12.93
C ASP A 311 19.23 -10.49 -14.43
N GLY A 312 19.11 -9.21 -14.81
CA GLY A 312 19.21 -8.71 -16.18
C GLY A 312 17.88 -8.71 -16.94
N THR A 313 16.78 -9.18 -16.34
CA THR A 313 15.45 -9.08 -16.93
C THR A 313 14.96 -7.64 -16.96
N ARG A 314 13.97 -7.36 -17.80
CA ARG A 314 13.35 -6.05 -17.93
C ARG A 314 11.84 -6.15 -17.93
N THR A 315 11.21 -5.21 -17.24
CA THR A 315 9.77 -4.97 -17.34
C THR A 315 9.53 -3.74 -18.19
N PHE A 316 8.75 -3.90 -19.26
CA PHE A 316 8.28 -2.81 -20.14
C PHE A 316 6.87 -2.43 -19.69
N ALA A 317 6.72 -1.27 -19.11
CA ALA A 317 5.48 -0.85 -18.46
C ALA A 317 4.86 0.35 -19.17
N THR A 318 3.66 0.18 -19.73
CA THR A 318 2.97 1.21 -20.51
C THR A 318 1.59 1.49 -19.96
N THR A 319 1.28 2.75 -19.71
CA THR A 319 -0.05 3.17 -19.24
C THR A 319 -0.52 4.43 -19.94
N ARG A 320 -1.84 4.52 -20.15
CA ARG A 320 -2.48 5.66 -20.78
C ARG A 320 -3.93 5.80 -20.30
N GLN A 321 -4.36 7.04 -20.12
CA GLN A 321 -5.76 7.39 -19.81
C GLN A 321 -6.31 8.37 -20.86
N MET A 322 -6.70 7.86 -22.05
CA MET A 322 -7.23 8.65 -23.16
C MET A 322 -8.48 7.99 -23.75
N ALA A 323 -9.54 8.75 -23.93
CA ALA A 323 -10.76 8.28 -24.60
C ALA A 323 -10.54 8.04 -26.09
N GLY A 324 -11.32 7.12 -26.67
CA GLY A 324 -11.31 6.85 -28.12
C GLY A 324 -10.07 6.10 -28.62
N CYS A 325 -9.24 5.57 -27.72
CA CYS A 325 -8.06 4.79 -28.05
C CYS A 325 -8.25 3.30 -27.75
N PHE A 326 -7.40 2.44 -28.33
CA PHE A 326 -7.35 1.02 -27.97
C PHE A 326 -7.18 0.87 -26.46
N GLY A 327 -7.96 -0.03 -25.84
CA GLY A 327 -7.92 -0.30 -24.39
C GLY A 327 -7.50 -1.73 -24.12
N GLU A 328 -6.59 -1.90 -23.16
CA GLU A 328 -6.15 -3.20 -22.66
C GLU A 328 -5.62 -3.05 -21.22
N VAL A 329 -5.96 -4.01 -20.39
CA VAL A 329 -5.34 -4.19 -19.06
C VAL A 329 -4.92 -5.65 -18.99
N GLU A 330 -3.63 -5.90 -19.20
CA GLU A 330 -3.05 -7.24 -19.18
C GLU A 330 -1.56 -7.17 -18.83
N ASP A 331 -1.05 -8.23 -18.21
CA ASP A 331 0.36 -8.37 -17.87
C ASP A 331 0.91 -9.64 -18.54
N TYR A 332 1.88 -9.46 -19.43
CA TYR A 332 2.50 -10.52 -20.21
C TYR A 332 3.87 -10.89 -19.63
N VAL A 333 4.14 -12.18 -19.49
CA VAL A 333 5.45 -12.68 -19.07
C VAL A 333 6.03 -13.56 -20.15
N TYR A 334 7.20 -13.22 -20.63
CA TYR A 334 7.92 -13.95 -21.68
C TYR A 334 9.03 -14.79 -21.05
N GLY A 335 8.98 -16.08 -21.25
CA GLY A 335 9.97 -17.04 -20.75
C GLY A 335 10.63 -17.81 -21.88
N THR A 336 11.67 -18.60 -21.55
CA THR A 336 12.44 -19.40 -22.53
C THR A 336 11.65 -20.58 -23.09
N LYS A 337 10.50 -20.97 -22.48
CA LYS A 337 9.69 -22.13 -22.86
C LYS A 337 8.24 -21.77 -23.14
N GLY A 338 7.84 -20.52 -22.98
CA GLY A 338 6.48 -20.08 -23.22
C GLY A 338 6.21 -18.66 -22.72
N THR A 339 4.95 -18.28 -22.79
CA THR A 339 4.42 -16.98 -22.35
C THR A 339 3.26 -17.18 -21.37
N ALA A 340 3.10 -16.25 -20.43
CA ALA A 340 1.93 -16.19 -19.58
C ALA A 340 1.20 -14.86 -19.79
N LYS A 341 -0.13 -14.88 -19.63
CA LYS A 341 -1.02 -13.74 -19.49
C LYS A 341 -1.62 -13.79 -18.10
N ILE A 342 -1.21 -12.86 -17.23
CA ILE A 342 -1.51 -12.97 -15.79
C ILE A 342 -2.98 -12.72 -15.51
N ILE A 343 -3.57 -11.65 -16.08
CA ILE A 343 -4.99 -11.31 -15.86
C ILE A 343 -5.90 -12.28 -16.61
N ASN A 344 -5.47 -12.77 -17.75
CA ASN A 344 -6.21 -13.81 -18.49
C ASN A 344 -6.03 -15.21 -17.86
N HIS A 345 -5.18 -15.36 -16.85
CA HIS A 345 -4.89 -16.61 -16.12
C HIS A 345 -4.51 -17.77 -17.05
N SER A 346 -3.58 -17.53 -17.98
CA SER A 346 -3.22 -18.53 -19.00
C SER A 346 -1.73 -18.56 -19.29
N ILE A 347 -1.26 -19.76 -19.69
CA ILE A 347 0.11 -20.04 -20.13
C ILE A 347 0.04 -20.74 -21.47
N SER A 348 0.94 -20.38 -22.39
CA SER A 348 1.09 -21.00 -23.70
C SER A 348 2.56 -21.21 -24.06
N GLY A 349 2.88 -22.29 -24.79
CA GLY A 349 4.23 -22.68 -25.19
C GLY A 349 4.45 -24.18 -25.03
N GLU A 350 5.57 -24.61 -24.42
CA GLU A 350 5.78 -26.03 -24.10
C GLU A 350 4.69 -26.56 -23.15
N THR A 351 4.22 -25.69 -22.23
CA THR A 351 3.05 -25.95 -21.38
C THR A 351 1.91 -25.08 -21.84
N ASN A 352 0.74 -25.70 -22.08
CA ASN A 352 -0.51 -24.97 -22.31
C ASN A 352 -1.42 -25.15 -21.11
N TRP A 353 -1.84 -24.05 -20.50
CA TRP A 353 -2.67 -24.09 -19.31
C TRP A 353 -3.57 -22.85 -19.23
N LYS A 354 -4.75 -23.04 -18.66
CA LYS A 354 -5.68 -21.97 -18.28
C LYS A 354 -6.28 -22.30 -16.92
N TYR A 355 -6.51 -21.27 -16.11
CA TYR A 355 -7.20 -21.45 -14.84
C TYR A 355 -8.68 -21.77 -15.05
N GLU A 356 -9.17 -22.81 -14.38
CA GLU A 356 -10.55 -23.28 -14.41
C GLU A 356 -11.14 -23.43 -13.00
N GLY A 357 -10.44 -22.91 -11.98
CA GLY A 357 -10.87 -22.96 -10.60
C GLY A 357 -11.91 -21.89 -10.23
N PRO A 358 -12.29 -21.80 -8.95
CA PRO A 358 -13.20 -20.78 -8.45
C PRO A 358 -12.67 -19.36 -8.66
N THR A 359 -13.57 -18.42 -9.00
CA THR A 359 -13.26 -17.00 -9.21
C THR A 359 -14.08 -16.11 -8.25
N PRO A 360 -13.84 -16.19 -6.92
CA PRO A 360 -14.49 -15.28 -5.99
C PRO A 360 -14.03 -13.86 -6.24
N SER A 361 -14.79 -12.88 -5.78
CA SER A 361 -14.37 -11.48 -5.83
C SER A 361 -13.05 -11.30 -5.07
N MET A 362 -12.02 -10.82 -5.76
CA MET A 362 -10.75 -10.49 -5.13
C MET A 362 -10.88 -9.42 -4.05
N TYR A 363 -11.84 -8.49 -4.20
CA TYR A 363 -12.15 -7.46 -3.20
C TYR A 363 -12.75 -8.05 -1.92
N ASN A 364 -13.66 -9.04 -2.03
CA ASN A 364 -14.13 -9.76 -0.86
C ASN A 364 -13.03 -10.60 -0.23
N GLN A 365 -12.16 -11.21 -1.04
CA GLN A 365 -11.13 -12.12 -0.56
C GLN A 365 -10.07 -11.42 0.29
N GLU A 366 -9.68 -10.18 -0.03
CA GLU A 366 -8.76 -9.40 0.82
C GLU A 366 -9.33 -9.15 2.22
N HIS A 367 -10.63 -8.91 2.33
CA HIS A 367 -11.33 -8.79 3.60
C HIS A 367 -11.54 -10.15 4.29
N ASN A 368 -11.89 -11.21 3.55
CA ASN A 368 -12.01 -12.57 4.11
C ASN A 368 -10.74 -12.98 4.82
N GLU A 369 -9.56 -12.77 4.21
CA GLU A 369 -8.28 -13.13 4.81
C GLU A 369 -7.94 -12.25 6.03
N LEU A 370 -8.24 -10.94 5.98
CA LEU A 370 -8.08 -10.04 7.12
C LEU A 370 -8.90 -10.48 8.33
N PHE A 371 -10.20 -10.66 8.16
CA PHE A 371 -11.09 -11.01 9.26
C PHE A 371 -10.83 -12.42 9.79
N ALA A 372 -10.54 -13.38 8.91
CA ALA A 372 -10.15 -14.73 9.32
C ALA A 372 -8.85 -14.71 10.16
N ALA A 373 -7.87 -13.88 9.79
CA ALA A 373 -6.63 -13.74 10.56
C ALA A 373 -6.89 -13.12 11.94
N ILE A 374 -7.72 -12.06 12.02
CA ILE A 374 -8.11 -11.43 13.30
C ILE A 374 -8.79 -12.48 14.21
N ARG A 375 -9.78 -13.21 13.69
CA ARG A 375 -10.52 -14.25 14.44
C ARG A 375 -9.62 -15.39 14.93
N ALA A 376 -8.61 -15.74 14.11
CA ALA A 376 -7.66 -16.80 14.44
C ALA A 376 -6.49 -16.34 15.32
N GLY A 377 -6.43 -15.05 15.71
CA GLY A 377 -5.29 -14.48 16.43
C GLY A 377 -3.97 -14.54 15.63
N LYS A 378 -4.06 -14.57 14.29
CA LYS A 378 -2.91 -14.57 13.36
C LYS A 378 -2.64 -13.15 12.89
N THR A 379 -1.38 -12.90 12.49
CA THR A 379 -0.98 -11.60 11.96
C THR A 379 -0.65 -11.68 10.48
N ILE A 380 -1.34 -10.88 9.67
CA ILE A 380 -0.99 -10.57 8.29
C ILE A 380 -0.35 -9.18 8.26
N ASN A 381 0.80 -9.05 7.59
CA ASN A 381 1.44 -7.76 7.41
C ASN A 381 1.94 -7.61 5.96
N ASN A 382 1.19 -6.88 5.18
CA ASN A 382 1.49 -6.62 3.77
C ASN A 382 2.42 -5.40 3.56
N GLY A 383 2.98 -4.84 4.64
CA GLY A 383 3.69 -3.57 4.65
C GLY A 383 4.83 -3.46 3.65
N VAL A 384 5.63 -4.51 3.47
CA VAL A 384 6.79 -4.48 2.59
C VAL A 384 6.34 -4.36 1.13
N TYR A 385 5.56 -5.34 0.63
CA TYR A 385 5.20 -5.33 -0.78
C TYR A 385 4.32 -4.14 -1.17
N MET A 386 3.35 -3.72 -0.33
CA MET A 386 2.51 -2.56 -0.67
C MET A 386 3.29 -1.26 -0.73
N SER A 387 4.33 -1.11 0.11
CA SER A 387 5.22 0.03 0.10
C SER A 387 6.17 0.01 -1.10
N TYR A 388 6.74 -1.16 -1.41
CA TYR A 388 7.64 -1.32 -2.55
C TYR A 388 6.91 -1.15 -3.87
N SER A 389 5.68 -1.69 -4.03
CA SER A 389 4.86 -1.45 -5.23
C SER A 389 4.50 0.03 -5.39
N THR A 390 4.22 0.73 -4.28
CA THR A 390 4.00 2.18 -4.32
C THR A 390 5.26 2.92 -4.74
N LEU A 391 6.43 2.57 -4.18
CA LEU A 391 7.70 3.22 -4.53
C LEU A 391 8.13 2.89 -5.97
N LEU A 392 7.86 1.67 -6.45
CA LEU A 392 8.09 1.27 -7.85
C LEU A 392 7.31 2.16 -8.82
N ALA A 393 6.05 2.43 -8.50
CA ALA A 393 5.21 3.32 -9.29
C ALA A 393 5.68 4.79 -9.22
N ILE A 394 6.12 5.25 -8.04
CA ILE A 394 6.72 6.57 -7.85
C ILE A 394 8.05 6.68 -8.64
N LEU A 395 8.88 5.64 -8.63
CA LEU A 395 10.10 5.58 -9.46
C LEU A 395 9.77 5.78 -10.94
N GLY A 396 8.73 5.07 -11.44
CA GLY A 396 8.25 5.24 -12.82
C GLY A 396 7.78 6.65 -13.14
N ARG A 397 7.11 7.31 -12.20
CA ARG A 397 6.74 8.73 -12.31
C ARG A 397 7.97 9.63 -12.42
N GLU A 398 8.90 9.49 -11.49
CA GLU A 398 10.06 10.39 -11.39
C GLU A 398 11.02 10.26 -12.57
N VAL A 399 11.21 9.04 -13.12
CA VAL A 399 12.03 8.88 -14.33
C VAL A 399 11.38 9.54 -15.55
N ALA A 400 10.06 9.46 -15.69
CA ALA A 400 9.35 10.10 -16.78
C ALA A 400 9.30 11.64 -16.62
N TYR A 401 9.12 12.13 -15.40
CA TYR A 401 9.09 13.57 -15.09
C TYR A 401 10.44 14.25 -15.28
N SER A 402 11.52 13.58 -14.87
CA SER A 402 12.87 14.15 -14.95
C SER A 402 13.58 13.88 -16.29
N GLY A 403 13.19 12.80 -17.00
CA GLY A 403 13.91 12.29 -18.15
C GLY A 403 15.25 11.64 -17.79
N LYS A 404 15.45 11.28 -16.52
CA LYS A 404 16.67 10.65 -16.02
C LYS A 404 16.50 9.15 -15.83
N ARG A 405 17.63 8.41 -15.78
CA ARG A 405 17.69 7.09 -15.16
C ARG A 405 17.82 7.32 -13.64
N ILE A 406 17.02 6.61 -12.84
CA ILE A 406 17.04 6.70 -11.37
C ILE A 406 17.16 5.28 -10.83
N THR A 407 18.04 5.08 -9.86
CA THR A 407 18.21 3.81 -9.17
C THR A 407 17.17 3.64 -8.05
N TRP A 408 16.99 2.39 -7.60
CA TRP A 408 16.16 2.12 -6.44
C TRP A 408 16.67 2.80 -5.17
N ASP A 409 17.97 2.83 -4.96
CA ASP A 409 18.55 3.48 -3.79
C ASP A 409 18.34 5.00 -3.83
N GLU A 410 18.45 5.64 -4.99
CA GLU A 410 18.16 7.06 -5.14
C GLU A 410 16.70 7.38 -4.81
N ILE A 411 15.74 6.63 -5.35
CA ILE A 411 14.32 6.89 -5.04
C ILE A 411 13.96 6.56 -3.60
N MET A 412 14.50 5.47 -3.02
CA MET A 412 14.25 5.09 -1.64
C MET A 412 14.77 6.15 -0.65
N ASN A 413 15.90 6.80 -0.95
CA ASN A 413 16.53 7.81 -0.10
C ASN A 413 16.14 9.24 -0.45
N SER A 414 15.34 9.46 -1.50
CA SER A 414 14.86 10.78 -1.91
C SER A 414 14.15 11.50 -0.76
N GLN A 415 14.41 12.80 -0.64
CA GLN A 415 13.79 13.67 0.36
C GLN A 415 12.51 14.35 -0.15
N GLN A 416 12.03 13.93 -1.34
CA GLN A 416 10.79 14.47 -1.89
C GLN A 416 9.65 14.30 -0.89
N ASP A 417 8.96 15.40 -0.64
CA ASP A 417 7.79 15.53 0.22
C ASP A 417 6.76 16.40 -0.51
N LEU A 418 5.64 15.80 -0.87
CA LEU A 418 4.55 16.48 -1.57
C LEU A 418 3.50 17.05 -0.62
N THR A 419 3.73 17.03 0.68
CA THR A 419 2.81 17.55 1.69
C THR A 419 2.66 19.07 1.54
N PRO A 420 1.44 19.61 1.43
CA PRO A 420 1.21 21.03 1.40
C PRO A 420 1.59 21.69 2.73
N LYS A 421 1.98 22.96 2.71
CA LYS A 421 2.34 23.71 3.93
C LYS A 421 1.16 23.84 4.91
N SER A 422 -0.05 23.86 4.41
CA SER A 422 -1.29 23.94 5.18
C SER A 422 -2.45 23.41 4.34
N TYR A 423 -3.44 22.83 4.99
CA TYR A 423 -4.70 22.42 4.34
C TYR A 423 -5.79 23.52 4.39
N ASP A 424 -5.57 24.57 5.17
CA ASP A 424 -6.48 25.73 5.28
C ASP A 424 -5.94 26.96 4.53
N GLY A 425 -4.75 26.84 3.93
CA GLY A 425 -4.07 27.88 3.19
C GLY A 425 -4.31 27.82 1.68
N PRO A 426 -3.46 28.52 0.91
CA PRO A 426 -3.49 28.40 -0.55
C PRO A 426 -3.12 26.97 -0.98
N ALA A 427 -3.80 26.51 -2.03
CA ALA A 427 -3.51 25.19 -2.63
C ALA A 427 -2.06 25.13 -3.14
N PRO A 428 -1.44 23.93 -3.17
CA PRO A 428 -0.18 23.74 -3.86
C PRO A 428 -0.24 24.23 -5.32
N GLU A 429 0.84 24.85 -5.75
CA GLU A 429 0.97 25.34 -7.12
C GLU A 429 0.90 24.18 -8.12
N VAL A 430 0.15 24.38 -9.19
CA VAL A 430 -0.01 23.40 -10.26
C VAL A 430 1.07 23.63 -11.31
N VAL A 431 2.15 22.85 -11.22
CA VAL A 431 3.27 22.89 -12.17
C VAL A 431 3.41 21.54 -12.84
N VAL A 432 3.09 21.51 -14.15
CA VAL A 432 3.26 20.31 -14.96
C VAL A 432 4.77 20.03 -15.11
N PRO A 433 5.25 18.85 -14.69
CA PRO A 433 6.67 18.50 -14.85
C PRO A 433 7.08 18.51 -16.33
N MET A 434 8.30 18.95 -16.61
CA MET A 434 8.86 18.94 -17.95
C MET A 434 10.20 18.20 -17.95
N PRO A 435 10.33 17.10 -18.71
CA PRO A 435 11.57 16.35 -18.78
C PRO A 435 12.77 17.25 -19.15
N GLY A 436 13.90 17.01 -18.49
CA GLY A 436 15.11 17.83 -18.63
C GLY A 436 15.12 19.16 -17.86
N LYS A 437 13.95 19.61 -17.35
CA LYS A 437 13.84 20.81 -16.48
C LYS A 437 13.41 20.46 -15.06
N TYR A 438 12.53 19.47 -14.91
CA TYR A 438 12.11 18.98 -13.60
C TYR A 438 13.30 18.40 -12.83
N GLN A 439 13.45 18.82 -11.57
CA GLN A 439 14.53 18.31 -10.70
C GLN A 439 13.93 17.23 -9.79
N PHE A 440 14.46 16.03 -9.92
CA PHE A 440 14.25 14.97 -8.95
C PHE A 440 15.11 15.28 -7.71
N ALA A 441 14.53 15.27 -6.52
CA ALA A 441 15.14 15.67 -5.24
C ALA A 441 15.43 14.46 -4.34
#